data_e80a320e4c5a3f85d938e309b78ace61
#
_entry.id   e80a320e4c5a3f85d938e309b78ace61
#
_cell.length_a   1.000
_cell.length_b   1.000
_cell.length_c   1.000
_cell.angle_alpha   90.00
_cell.angle_beta   90.00
_cell.angle_gamma   90.00
#
_symmetry.space_group_name_H-M   'P 1'
#
loop_
_entity.id
_entity.type
_entity.pdbx_description
1 polymer ?
#
loop_
_entity_poly.entity_id
_entity_poly.type
_entity_poly.pdbx_seq_one_letter_code
_entity_poly.pdbx_strand_id
1 'polypeptide(L)'
;ILSTDRIRLQATAEDKLDAIRQSGQLLVDSGCVQARYVEGMLAREGIMSTYLGNGVSIPHGKDENRADILQTGISVLQLPAGVEWEDGEKEYLIIGIAATSDEHIGVLSNLA
;
A
#
# COMPACT_ATOMS: atom_id res chain seq x y z
N ILE A 1 -10.39 -9.47 -5.70
CA ILE A 1 -9.66 -8.39 -5.03
C ILE A 1 -8.18 -8.42 -5.39
N LEU A 2 -7.56 -9.57 -5.32
CA LEU A 2 -6.15 -9.74 -5.68
C LEU A 2 -6.01 -10.44 -7.02
N SER A 3 -5.19 -9.90 -7.91
CA SER A 3 -4.86 -10.52 -9.17
C SER A 3 -3.37 -10.37 -9.45
N THR A 4 -2.84 -11.20 -10.36
CA THR A 4 -1.40 -11.24 -10.62
C THR A 4 -0.84 -9.93 -11.20
N ASP A 5 -1.67 -9.14 -11.88
CA ASP A 5 -1.25 -7.84 -12.41
C ASP A 5 -1.02 -6.79 -11.31
N ARG A 6 -1.43 -7.08 -10.08
CA ARG A 6 -1.19 -6.22 -8.92
C ARG A 6 -0.13 -6.79 -7.98
N ILE A 7 0.63 -7.78 -8.42
CA ILE A 7 1.70 -8.38 -7.64
C ILE A 7 3.02 -8.13 -8.34
N ARG A 8 3.98 -7.54 -7.63
CA ARG A 8 5.34 -7.36 -8.13
C ARG A 8 6.31 -8.01 -7.16
N LEU A 9 7.02 -9.02 -7.63
CA LEU A 9 8.01 -9.76 -6.85
C LEU A 9 9.41 -9.25 -7.13
N GLN A 10 10.29 -9.41 -6.16
CA GLN A 10 11.71 -9.09 -6.28
C GLN A 10 11.96 -7.65 -6.76
N ALA A 11 11.16 -6.73 -6.23
CA ALA A 11 11.31 -5.31 -6.54
C ALA A 11 12.34 -4.66 -5.63
N THR A 12 12.70 -3.42 -5.96
CA THR A 12 13.55 -2.60 -5.11
C THR A 12 12.88 -1.24 -4.92
N ALA A 13 13.12 -0.63 -3.77
CA ALA A 13 12.63 0.71 -3.49
C ALA A 13 13.75 1.51 -2.83
N GLU A 14 13.86 2.78 -3.18
CA GLU A 14 14.90 3.65 -2.65
C GLU A 14 14.62 4.02 -1.19
N ASP A 15 13.35 4.22 -0.86
CA ASP A 15 12.94 4.60 0.48
C ASP A 15 11.46 4.24 0.67
N LYS A 16 10.93 4.56 1.85
CA LYS A 16 9.55 4.33 2.23
C LYS A 16 8.56 4.95 1.24
N LEU A 17 8.80 6.19 0.85
CA LEU A 17 7.88 6.89 -0.05
C LEU A 17 7.87 6.27 -1.44
N ASP A 18 9.03 5.84 -1.92
CA ASP A 18 9.12 5.14 -3.19
C ASP A 18 8.35 3.82 -3.15
N ALA A 19 8.46 3.08 -2.04
CA ALA A 19 7.72 1.84 -1.87
C ALA A 19 6.21 2.08 -1.92
N ILE A 20 5.74 3.13 -1.26
CA ILE A 20 4.32 3.48 -1.27
C ILE A 20 3.88 3.87 -2.69
N ARG A 21 4.67 4.66 -3.40
CA ARG A 21 4.36 5.03 -4.79
C ARG A 21 4.24 3.81 -5.68
N GLN A 22 5.16 2.86 -5.55
CA GLN A 22 5.12 1.65 -6.37
C GLN A 22 3.88 0.82 -6.07
N SER A 23 3.52 0.66 -4.79
CA SER A 23 2.32 -0.09 -4.43
C SER A 23 1.06 0.59 -4.94
N GLY A 24 1.01 1.93 -4.86
CA GLY A 24 -0.10 2.70 -5.39
C GLY A 24 -0.18 2.65 -6.90
N GLN A 25 0.97 2.67 -7.57
CA GLN A 25 1.02 2.61 -9.03
C GLN A 25 0.46 1.29 -9.55
N LEU A 26 0.68 0.19 -8.84
CA LEU A 26 0.07 -1.09 -9.20
C LEU A 26 -1.45 -1.00 -9.18
N LEU A 27 -2.02 -0.28 -8.21
CA LEU A 27 -3.46 -0.06 -8.13
C LEU A 27 -3.96 0.83 -9.26
N VAL A 28 -3.20 1.85 -9.64
CA VAL A 28 -3.54 2.73 -10.75
C VAL A 28 -3.54 1.95 -12.06
N ASP A 29 -2.46 1.23 -12.32
CA ASP A 29 -2.27 0.51 -13.58
C ASP A 29 -3.32 -0.58 -13.78
N SER A 30 -3.85 -1.15 -12.71
CA SER A 30 -4.87 -2.19 -12.78
C SER A 30 -6.30 -1.63 -12.77
N GLY A 31 -6.45 -0.31 -12.72
CA GLY A 31 -7.76 0.33 -12.78
C GLY A 31 -8.53 0.35 -11.46
N CYS A 32 -7.86 0.10 -10.34
CA CYS A 32 -8.51 0.13 -9.03
C CYS A 32 -8.73 1.55 -8.52
N VAL A 33 -7.81 2.47 -8.82
CA VAL A 33 -7.86 3.84 -8.32
C VAL A 33 -7.44 4.83 -9.40
N GLN A 34 -7.81 6.08 -9.20
CA GLN A 34 -7.30 7.18 -10.01
C GLN A 34 -5.90 7.55 -9.53
N ALA A 35 -5.10 8.15 -10.43
CA ALA A 35 -3.69 8.46 -10.15
C ALA A 35 -3.49 9.30 -8.87
N ARG A 36 -4.39 10.22 -8.59
CA ARG A 36 -4.27 11.08 -7.40
C ARG A 36 -4.42 10.33 -6.08
N TYR A 37 -4.94 9.10 -6.12
CA TYR A 37 -5.03 8.28 -4.91
C TYR A 37 -3.65 8.01 -4.30
N VAL A 38 -2.61 7.90 -5.14
CA VAL A 38 -1.24 7.68 -4.68
C VAL A 38 -0.78 8.83 -3.78
N GLU A 39 -1.11 10.06 -4.14
CA GLU A 39 -0.77 11.22 -3.30
C GLU A 39 -1.49 11.15 -1.95
N GLY A 40 -2.74 10.65 -1.96
CA GLY A 40 -3.48 10.42 -0.73
C GLY A 40 -2.83 9.37 0.14
N MET A 41 -2.29 8.31 -0.44
CA MET A 41 -1.56 7.28 0.30
C MET A 41 -0.32 7.87 0.97
N LEU A 42 0.43 8.70 0.26
CA LEU A 42 1.61 9.36 0.81
C LEU A 42 1.23 10.31 1.96
N ALA A 43 0.16 11.07 1.79
CA ALA A 43 -0.31 12.00 2.81
C ALA A 43 -0.80 11.25 4.06
N ARG A 44 -1.51 10.14 3.87
CA ARG A 44 -1.99 9.30 4.97
C ARG A 44 -0.85 8.74 5.81
N GLU A 45 0.22 8.30 5.14
CA GLU A 45 1.39 7.76 5.84
C GLU A 45 2.06 8.83 6.69
N GLY A 46 2.01 10.09 6.26
CA GLY A 46 2.56 11.21 7.03
C GLY A 46 1.81 11.51 8.32
N ILE A 47 0.55 11.08 8.43
CA ILE A 47 -0.25 11.26 9.64
C ILE A 47 0.09 10.18 10.65
N MET A 48 0.11 8.93 10.23
CA MET A 48 0.42 7.79 11.07
C MET A 48 0.90 6.64 10.19
N SER A 49 1.94 5.97 10.61
CA SER A 49 2.50 4.85 9.86
C SER A 49 1.48 3.71 9.68
N THR A 50 1.50 3.10 8.49
CA THR A 50 0.70 1.91 8.21
C THR A 50 1.48 0.63 8.47
N TYR A 51 2.59 0.72 9.18
CA TYR A 51 3.43 -0.39 9.57
C TYR A 51 2.68 -1.34 10.52
N LEU A 52 2.66 -2.63 10.19
CA LEU A 52 1.98 -3.65 11.00
C LEU A 52 2.94 -4.44 11.88
N GLY A 53 4.23 -4.37 11.60
CA GLY A 53 5.22 -5.23 12.23
C GLY A 53 5.54 -6.43 11.36
N ASN A 54 6.56 -7.20 11.74
CA ASN A 54 6.97 -8.41 11.05
C ASN A 54 7.31 -8.19 9.56
N GLY A 55 7.76 -6.99 9.21
CA GLY A 55 8.16 -6.66 7.86
C GLY A 55 7.03 -6.35 6.89
N VAL A 56 5.83 -6.05 7.39
CA VAL A 56 4.65 -5.80 6.57
C VAL A 56 4.08 -4.41 6.82
N SER A 57 3.74 -3.71 5.76
CA SER A 57 3.02 -2.43 5.83
C SER A 57 1.81 -2.46 4.89
N ILE A 58 0.78 -1.68 5.23
CA ILE A 58 -0.47 -1.65 4.46
C ILE A 58 -0.84 -0.21 4.07
N PRO A 59 -0.06 0.45 3.21
CA PRO A 59 -0.39 1.82 2.81
C PRO A 59 -1.75 1.91 2.14
N HIS A 60 -2.49 2.97 2.46
CA HIS A 60 -3.82 3.23 1.90
C HIS A 60 -4.09 4.72 1.96
N GLY A 61 -5.16 5.18 1.30
CA GLY A 61 -5.53 6.59 1.30
C GLY A 61 -6.32 6.98 2.55
N LYS A 62 -6.61 8.27 2.66
CA LYS A 62 -7.48 8.81 3.71
C LYS A 62 -8.94 8.60 3.32
N ASP A 63 -9.85 8.78 4.28
CA ASP A 63 -11.28 8.66 4.02
C ASP A 63 -11.75 9.54 2.86
N GLU A 64 -11.21 10.74 2.77
CA GLU A 64 -11.53 11.67 1.69
C GLU A 64 -11.06 11.19 0.32
N ASN A 65 -10.12 10.26 0.27
CA ASN A 65 -9.61 9.71 -0.98
C ASN A 65 -10.47 8.55 -1.51
N ARG A 66 -11.49 8.13 -0.77
CA ARG A 66 -12.36 7.02 -1.22
C ARG A 66 -13.09 7.33 -2.51
N ALA A 67 -13.32 8.61 -2.80
CA ALA A 67 -13.93 9.02 -4.07
C ALA A 67 -13.05 8.67 -5.28
N ASP A 68 -11.76 8.46 -5.08
CA ASP A 68 -10.82 8.11 -6.14
C ASP A 68 -10.70 6.61 -6.36
N ILE A 69 -11.40 5.80 -5.57
CA ILE A 69 -11.39 4.35 -5.70
C ILE A 69 -12.46 3.94 -6.71
N LEU A 70 -12.01 3.28 -7.77
CA LEU A 70 -12.89 2.81 -8.85
C LEU A 70 -13.42 1.40 -8.55
N GLN A 71 -12.58 0.57 -7.94
CA GLN A 71 -12.98 -0.75 -7.45
C GLN A 71 -12.06 -1.15 -6.31
N THR A 72 -12.59 -1.92 -5.38
CA THR A 72 -11.82 -2.45 -4.27
C THR A 72 -10.74 -3.40 -4.78
N GLY A 73 -9.53 -3.25 -4.29
CA GLY A 73 -8.43 -4.13 -4.67
C GLY A 73 -7.25 -3.94 -3.75
N ILE A 74 -6.32 -4.86 -3.84
CA ILE A 74 -5.05 -4.77 -3.13
C ILE A 74 -3.89 -5.02 -4.09
N SER A 75 -2.75 -4.43 -3.80
CA SER A 75 -1.51 -4.70 -4.52
C SER A 75 -0.50 -5.28 -3.55
N VAL A 76 0.42 -6.08 -4.08
CA VAL A 76 1.48 -6.68 -3.28
C VAL A 76 2.82 -6.34 -3.92
N LEU A 77 3.68 -5.70 -3.16
CA LEU A 77 5.03 -5.35 -3.59
C LEU A 77 6.00 -6.08 -2.67
N GLN A 78 6.81 -6.97 -3.24
CA GLN A 78 7.81 -7.70 -2.49
C GLN A 78 9.18 -7.06 -2.67
N LEU A 79 9.83 -6.76 -1.55
CA LEU A 79 11.15 -6.14 -1.53
C LEU A 79 12.10 -7.08 -0.77
N PRO A 80 12.79 -8.01 -1.46
CA PRO A 80 13.64 -8.98 -0.77
C PRO A 80 14.77 -8.36 0.06
N ALA A 81 15.31 -7.23 -0.38
CA ALA A 81 16.33 -6.49 0.36
C ALA A 81 15.73 -5.63 1.46
N GLY A 82 14.41 -5.44 1.44
CA GLY A 82 13.71 -4.59 2.39
C GLY A 82 13.87 -3.10 2.10
N VAL A 83 13.08 -2.32 2.80
CA VAL A 83 13.18 -0.86 2.77
C VAL A 83 13.00 -0.35 4.20
N GLU A 84 13.80 0.60 4.62
CA GLU A 84 13.69 1.18 5.93
C GLU A 84 12.38 1.95 6.03
N TRP A 85 11.60 1.69 7.08
CA TRP A 85 10.28 2.29 7.26
C TRP A 85 10.31 3.29 8.39
N GLU A 86 10.31 2.84 9.65
CA GLU A 86 10.36 3.71 10.81
C GLU A 86 11.23 3.08 11.90
N ASP A 87 11.94 3.92 12.65
CA ASP A 87 12.75 3.51 13.80
C ASP A 87 13.72 2.36 13.51
N GLY A 88 14.26 2.34 12.30
CA GLY A 88 15.21 1.31 11.89
C GLY A 88 14.56 -0.01 11.48
N GLU A 89 13.23 -0.09 11.51
CA GLU A 89 12.52 -1.29 11.08
C GLU A 89 12.51 -1.38 9.56
N LYS A 90 12.73 -2.58 9.04
CA LYS A 90 12.67 -2.83 7.60
C LYS A 90 11.39 -3.54 7.22
N GLU A 91 10.84 -3.13 6.08
CA GLU A 91 9.65 -3.74 5.52
C GLU A 91 10.01 -4.48 4.23
N TYR A 92 9.46 -5.68 4.08
CA TYR A 92 9.74 -6.56 2.94
C TYR A 92 8.50 -6.81 2.10
N LEU A 93 7.33 -6.55 2.64
CA LEU A 93 6.06 -6.76 1.96
C LEU A 93 5.19 -5.53 2.15
N ILE A 94 4.89 -4.89 1.04
CA ILE A 94 4.09 -3.67 1.03
C ILE A 94 2.77 -3.97 0.34
N ILE A 95 1.69 -3.94 1.09
CA ILE A 95 0.36 -4.27 0.59
C ILE A 95 -0.45 -2.98 0.45
N GLY A 96 -0.56 -2.48 -0.77
CA GLY A 96 -1.36 -1.29 -1.05
C GLY A 96 -2.83 -1.64 -1.04
N ILE A 97 -3.64 -0.81 -0.40
CA ILE A 97 -5.06 -1.09 -0.23
C ILE A 97 -5.92 0.02 -0.85
N ALA A 98 -6.85 -0.39 -1.70
CA ALA A 98 -7.94 0.46 -2.19
C ALA A 98 -9.23 -0.16 -1.68
N ALA A 99 -9.77 0.39 -0.59
CA ALA A 99 -10.97 -0.14 0.03
C ALA A 99 -11.94 0.99 0.31
N THR A 100 -13.21 0.74 0.02
CA THR A 100 -14.27 1.72 0.26
C THR A 100 -14.85 1.60 1.67
N SER A 101 -14.36 0.65 2.45
CA SER A 101 -14.83 0.36 3.81
C SER A 101 -13.66 0.11 4.74
N ASP A 102 -13.76 0.64 5.97
CA ASP A 102 -12.76 0.39 7.00
C ASP A 102 -12.69 -1.09 7.39
N GLU A 103 -13.75 -1.84 7.15
CA GLU A 103 -13.77 -3.28 7.43
C GLU A 103 -12.69 -4.03 6.66
N HIS A 104 -12.46 -3.66 5.39
CA HIS A 104 -11.44 -4.32 4.57
C HIS A 104 -10.06 -4.09 5.16
N ILE A 105 -9.80 -2.87 5.63
CA ILE A 105 -8.52 -2.51 6.24
C ILE A 105 -8.35 -3.29 7.55
N GLY A 106 -9.41 -3.35 8.35
CA GLY A 106 -9.40 -4.07 9.62
C GLY A 106 -9.13 -5.55 9.46
N VAL A 107 -9.75 -6.17 8.46
CA VAL A 107 -9.55 -7.60 8.17
C VAL A 107 -8.09 -7.86 7.79
N LEU A 108 -7.52 -7.02 6.93
CA LEU A 108 -6.13 -7.18 6.50
C LEU A 108 -5.16 -6.98 7.65
N SER A 109 -5.45 -6.03 8.54
CA SER A 109 -4.63 -5.82 9.73
C SER A 109 -4.63 -7.05 10.65
N ASN A 110 -5.78 -7.70 10.79
CA ASN A 110 -5.89 -8.90 11.61
C ASN A 110 -5.20 -10.11 11.01
N LEU A 111 -5.03 -10.13 9.68
CA LEU A 111 -4.34 -11.22 9.02
C LEU A 111 -2.81 -11.11 9.14
N ALA A 112 -2.33 -9.93 9.41
CA ALA A 112 -0.90 -9.70 9.56
C ALA A 112 -0.45 -10.05 10.98
#